data_907c3613581041233ed6e90554fa1265
#
_entry.id   907c3613581041233ed6e90554fa1265
#
_cell.length_a   1.000
_cell.length_b   1.000
_cell.length_c   1.000
_cell.angle_alpha   90.00
_cell.angle_beta   90.00
_cell.angle_gamma   90.00
#
_symmetry.space_group_name_H-M   'P 1'
#
loop_
_entity.id
_entity.type
_entity.pdbx_description
1 polymer ?
#
loop_
_entity_poly.entity_id
_entity_poly.type
_entity_poly.pdbx_seq_one_letter_code
_entity_poly.pdbx_strand_id
1 'polypeptide(L)'
;PPPHLSSAASDVYKRQTNNLRFKTSKFIDETYRVSFKFNNKTYFGFKGDTLASALLANGIHLVGRSFKYHRPRGIMTSGSEEPNAIIQLHDNSSRTEPNVRATEVEIYEGLVASSQNCWPSVNFDIGGINNLLSPILPAGFYYKTFMWPASFWEKYEYFIRKSAGLGKSPKVADPDIYEHKYIHCDVLVIGAGISGIMAAKMAAKNGFKTLLVDEKSYLGGSSIYDNSEFSKINNQITSSWLEKEINEISKLENLEIKTRTSVAAFHGYNFLLARENLTDHLPINQRENKVRQRLLKIRAKKVITATGSIERP
;
A
#
# COMPACT_ATOMS: atom_id res chain seq x y z
N PRO A 1 7.67 29.76 12.78
CA PRO A 1 6.75 29.89 11.68
C PRO A 1 7.49 29.66 10.37
N PRO A 2 6.95 28.85 9.44
CA PRO A 2 7.58 28.67 8.13
C PRO A 2 7.59 29.99 7.35
N PRO A 3 8.58 30.24 6.49
CA PRO A 3 8.66 31.48 5.73
C PRO A 3 7.42 31.66 4.84
N HIS A 4 6.86 32.86 4.85
CA HIS A 4 5.75 33.24 3.97
C HIS A 4 6.22 33.16 2.51
N LEU A 5 5.76 32.11 1.79
CA LEU A 5 5.91 32.03 0.34
C LEU A 5 5.09 33.17 -0.31
N SER A 6 5.67 33.83 -1.31
CA SER A 6 4.95 34.87 -2.07
C SER A 6 3.63 34.33 -2.63
N SER A 7 2.58 35.15 -2.74
CA SER A 7 1.25 34.75 -3.18
C SER A 7 1.25 34.02 -4.54
N ALA A 8 2.12 34.43 -5.47
CA ALA A 8 2.28 33.79 -6.78
C ALA A 8 2.84 32.34 -6.67
N ALA A 9 3.81 32.11 -5.80
CA ALA A 9 4.34 30.75 -5.56
C ALA A 9 3.27 29.87 -4.91
N SER A 10 2.47 30.38 -3.96
CA SER A 10 1.40 29.63 -3.32
C SER A 10 0.28 29.26 -4.32
N ASP A 11 -0.02 30.11 -5.29
CA ASP A 11 -1.03 29.84 -6.32
C ASP A 11 -0.58 28.82 -7.37
N VAL A 12 0.69 28.84 -7.75
CA VAL A 12 1.28 27.79 -8.62
C VAL A 12 1.27 26.44 -7.89
N TYR A 13 1.60 26.42 -6.61
CA TYR A 13 1.56 25.18 -5.81
C TYR A 13 0.13 24.67 -5.55
N LYS A 14 -0.84 25.56 -5.36
CA LYS A 14 -2.25 25.17 -5.24
C LYS A 14 -2.80 24.55 -6.52
N ARG A 15 -2.40 25.06 -7.70
CA ARG A 15 -2.79 24.48 -9.00
C ARG A 15 -2.25 23.08 -9.23
N GLN A 16 -1.04 22.75 -8.75
CA GLN A 16 -0.44 21.44 -8.94
C GLN A 16 -1.11 20.31 -8.11
N THR A 17 -1.72 20.63 -6.98
CA THR A 17 -2.33 19.63 -6.07
C THR A 17 -3.83 19.43 -6.26
N ASN A 18 -4.52 20.25 -7.06
CA ASN A 18 -5.99 20.28 -7.09
C ASN A 18 -6.64 19.92 -8.43
N ASN A 19 -5.86 19.81 -9.55
CA ASN A 19 -6.47 19.72 -10.88
C ASN A 19 -7.17 18.37 -11.17
N LEU A 20 -6.80 17.29 -10.49
CA LEU A 20 -7.31 15.95 -10.75
C LEU A 20 -7.88 15.24 -9.50
N ARG A 21 -8.17 16.00 -8.46
CA ARG A 21 -8.67 15.45 -7.19
C ARG A 21 -10.18 15.67 -7.06
N PHE A 22 -10.91 14.62 -6.70
CA PHE A 22 -12.31 14.75 -6.30
C PHE A 22 -12.40 15.30 -4.86
N LYS A 23 -13.26 16.31 -4.65
CA LYS A 23 -13.40 17.03 -3.37
C LYS A 23 -14.12 16.29 -2.25
N THR A 24 -14.42 15.01 -2.41
CA THR A 24 -15.39 14.31 -1.54
C THR A 24 -14.79 13.26 -0.62
N SER A 25 -13.46 13.19 -0.49
CA SER A 25 -12.85 12.16 0.38
C SER A 25 -12.85 12.62 1.85
N LYS A 26 -13.60 11.95 2.71
CA LYS A 26 -13.60 12.15 4.17
C LYS A 26 -12.29 11.68 4.86
N PHE A 27 -11.46 10.88 4.17
CA PHE A 27 -10.26 10.25 4.74
C PHE A 27 -8.98 11.02 4.43
N ILE A 28 -9.08 12.04 3.57
CA ILE A 28 -7.97 12.91 3.22
C ILE A 28 -8.17 14.24 3.92
N ASP A 29 -7.22 14.57 4.80
CA ASP A 29 -7.22 15.84 5.50
C ASP A 29 -6.57 16.92 4.62
N GLU A 30 -7.38 17.63 3.85
CA GLU A 30 -6.93 18.69 2.94
C GLU A 30 -6.33 19.91 3.68
N THR A 31 -6.47 19.98 5.01
CA THR A 31 -5.84 21.04 5.80
C THR A 31 -4.38 20.74 6.09
N TYR A 32 -3.98 19.46 6.06
CA TYR A 32 -2.62 19.02 6.34
C TYR A 32 -1.89 18.58 5.07
N ARG A 33 -1.14 19.52 4.50
CA ARG A 33 -0.33 19.30 3.30
C ARG A 33 0.96 18.56 3.64
N VAL A 34 1.32 17.60 2.79
CA VAL A 34 2.52 16.74 2.92
C VAL A 34 3.37 16.88 1.66
N SER A 35 4.69 17.09 1.82
CA SER A 35 5.63 17.07 0.71
C SER A 35 6.35 15.73 0.62
N PHE A 36 6.53 15.24 -0.61
CA PHE A 36 7.26 14.00 -0.89
C PHE A 36 8.04 14.11 -2.20
N LYS A 37 9.03 13.23 -2.38
CA LYS A 37 9.81 13.15 -3.62
C LYS A 37 9.49 11.88 -4.40
N PHE A 38 9.27 12.04 -5.70
CA PHE A 38 9.17 10.93 -6.65
C PHE A 38 10.05 11.19 -7.86
N ASN A 39 10.97 10.24 -8.19
CA ASN A 39 11.96 10.41 -9.25
C ASN A 39 12.73 11.75 -9.15
N ASN A 40 13.21 12.08 -7.97
CA ASN A 40 13.95 13.31 -7.63
C ASN A 40 13.18 14.64 -7.80
N LYS A 41 11.88 14.59 -8.08
CA LYS A 41 11.01 15.77 -8.13
C LYS A 41 10.15 15.84 -6.88
N THR A 42 9.95 17.03 -6.35
CA THR A 42 9.08 17.27 -5.20
C THR A 42 7.63 17.42 -5.65
N TYR A 43 6.75 16.72 -5.00
CA TYR A 43 5.30 16.76 -5.17
C TYR A 43 4.63 16.97 -3.83
N PHE A 44 3.34 17.25 -3.86
CA PHE A 44 2.53 17.49 -2.70
C PHE A 44 1.27 16.65 -2.72
N GLY A 45 0.87 16.19 -1.56
CA GLY A 45 -0.40 15.55 -1.30
C GLY A 45 -0.95 16.02 0.04
N PHE A 46 -1.89 15.28 0.58
CA PHE A 46 -2.52 15.56 1.86
C PHE A 46 -2.42 14.36 2.79
N LYS A 47 -2.52 14.59 4.08
CA LYS A 47 -2.56 13.51 5.07
C LYS A 47 -3.73 12.57 4.78
N GLY A 48 -3.44 11.27 4.71
CA GLY A 48 -4.41 10.25 4.33
C GLY A 48 -4.30 9.79 2.88
N ASP A 49 -3.55 10.52 2.02
CA ASP A 49 -3.23 10.04 0.69
C ASP A 49 -2.31 8.82 0.76
N THR A 50 -2.53 7.89 -0.17
CA THR A 50 -1.48 6.95 -0.57
C THR A 50 -0.54 7.61 -1.58
N LEU A 51 0.65 7.05 -1.79
CA LEU A 51 1.55 7.54 -2.82
C LEU A 51 0.90 7.48 -4.20
N ALA A 52 0.11 6.43 -4.47
CA ALA A 52 -0.63 6.30 -5.72
C ALA A 52 -1.65 7.44 -5.91
N SER A 53 -2.50 7.71 -4.91
CA SER A 53 -3.51 8.78 -5.00
C SER A 53 -2.87 10.15 -5.13
N ALA A 54 -1.77 10.39 -4.40
CA ALA A 54 -1.03 11.65 -4.49
C ALA A 54 -0.36 11.83 -5.85
N LEU A 55 0.20 10.78 -6.45
CA LEU A 55 0.79 10.84 -7.81
C LEU A 55 -0.28 11.14 -8.85
N LEU A 56 -1.42 10.44 -8.81
CA LEU A 56 -2.55 10.69 -9.72
C LEU A 56 -3.07 12.13 -9.59
N ALA A 57 -3.23 12.64 -8.37
CA ALA A 57 -3.64 14.02 -8.13
C ALA A 57 -2.66 15.06 -8.71
N ASN A 58 -1.38 14.71 -8.83
CA ASN A 58 -0.35 15.52 -9.46
C ASN A 58 -0.19 15.24 -10.98
N GLY A 59 -1.06 14.44 -11.60
CA GLY A 59 -1.01 14.12 -13.02
C GLY A 59 0.09 13.12 -13.41
N ILE A 60 0.62 12.38 -12.46
CA ILE A 60 1.65 11.36 -12.70
C ILE A 60 0.96 10.01 -12.93
N HIS A 61 0.84 9.63 -14.20
CA HIS A 61 0.20 8.39 -14.60
C HIS A 61 1.20 7.25 -14.87
N LEU A 62 2.43 7.58 -15.25
CA LEU A 62 3.49 6.61 -15.53
C LEU A 62 4.39 6.45 -14.31
N VAL A 63 4.29 5.30 -13.63
CA VAL A 63 5.02 5.04 -12.38
C VAL A 63 6.11 3.98 -12.50
N GLY A 64 6.08 3.14 -13.54
CA GLY A 64 7.08 2.10 -13.73
C GLY A 64 7.06 1.50 -15.13
N ARG A 65 7.88 0.47 -15.33
CA ARG A 65 7.98 -0.28 -16.58
C ARG A 65 7.85 -1.79 -16.29
N SER A 66 7.33 -2.55 -17.25
CA SER A 66 7.23 -4.01 -17.09
C SER A 66 8.60 -4.69 -17.18
N PHE A 67 8.74 -5.85 -16.56
CA PHE A 67 10.03 -6.56 -16.48
C PHE A 67 10.66 -6.85 -17.83
N LYS A 68 9.90 -7.46 -18.75
CA LYS A 68 10.44 -8.07 -19.94
C LYS A 68 10.54 -7.10 -21.10
N TYR A 69 9.44 -6.39 -21.36
CA TYR A 69 9.31 -5.54 -22.53
C TYR A 69 9.42 -4.05 -22.21
N HIS A 70 9.59 -3.69 -20.95
CA HIS A 70 9.66 -2.29 -20.49
C HIS A 70 8.48 -1.44 -20.94
N ARG A 71 7.30 -2.07 -21.07
CA ARG A 71 6.07 -1.37 -21.43
C ARG A 71 5.66 -0.42 -20.30
N PRO A 72 5.08 0.74 -20.63
CA PRO A 72 4.59 1.69 -19.62
C PRO A 72 3.62 1.03 -18.64
N ARG A 73 3.77 1.34 -17.34
CA ARG A 73 2.91 0.87 -16.26
C ARG A 73 2.45 2.04 -15.41
N GLY A 74 1.14 2.14 -15.24
CA GLY A 74 0.47 3.13 -14.41
C GLY A 74 -0.13 2.51 -13.16
N ILE A 75 -1.06 3.22 -12.54
CA ILE A 75 -1.84 2.79 -11.39
C ILE A 75 -3.18 2.27 -11.91
N MET A 76 -3.56 1.05 -11.57
CA MET A 76 -4.80 0.41 -12.06
C MET A 76 -5.83 0.21 -10.96
N THR A 77 -5.40 -0.02 -9.72
CA THR A 77 -6.29 -0.32 -8.60
C THR A 77 -5.99 0.58 -7.39
N SER A 78 -6.69 0.39 -6.29
CA SER A 78 -6.56 1.23 -5.09
C SER A 78 -6.04 0.50 -3.85
N GLY A 79 -5.67 -0.77 -3.96
CA GLY A 79 -5.29 -1.59 -2.80
C GLY A 79 -4.11 -2.52 -3.06
N SER A 80 -4.04 -3.58 -2.28
CA SER A 80 -3.00 -4.62 -2.35
C SER A 80 -3.03 -5.45 -3.63
N GLU A 81 -4.11 -5.39 -4.39
CA GLU A 81 -4.29 -6.02 -5.70
C GLU A 81 -3.55 -5.31 -6.83
N GLU A 82 -2.95 -4.12 -6.60
CA GLU A 82 -2.26 -3.34 -7.62
C GLU A 82 -1.11 -4.11 -8.29
N PRO A 83 -1.21 -4.41 -9.61
CA PRO A 83 -0.20 -5.22 -10.29
C PRO A 83 0.96 -4.42 -10.90
N ASN A 84 0.80 -3.11 -11.10
CA ASN A 84 1.67 -2.32 -11.97
C ASN A 84 2.46 -1.21 -11.27
N ALA A 85 1.88 -0.59 -10.25
CA ALA A 85 2.47 0.56 -9.56
C ALA A 85 3.50 0.11 -8.52
N ILE A 86 4.50 -0.64 -8.96
CA ILE A 86 5.60 -1.15 -8.14
C ILE A 86 6.73 -0.12 -8.14
N ILE A 87 7.10 0.31 -6.95
CA ILE A 87 8.05 1.39 -6.73
C ILE A 87 9.14 0.99 -5.73
N GLN A 88 10.17 1.78 -5.66
CA GLN A 88 11.21 1.69 -4.64
C GLN A 88 11.09 2.86 -3.66
N LEU A 89 11.14 2.54 -2.36
CA LEU A 89 11.18 3.53 -1.29
C LEU A 89 12.62 3.78 -0.83
N HIS A 90 12.91 5.00 -0.37
CA HIS A 90 14.16 5.41 0.29
C HIS A 90 15.42 5.01 -0.47
N ASP A 91 15.48 5.33 -1.76
CA ASP A 91 16.62 4.98 -2.62
C ASP A 91 17.96 5.39 -1.97
N ASN A 92 18.93 4.46 -2.02
CA ASN A 92 20.29 4.61 -1.47
C ASN A 92 20.40 4.78 0.07
N SER A 93 19.42 4.33 0.83
CA SER A 93 19.48 4.34 2.30
C SER A 93 19.44 2.93 2.90
N SER A 94 19.69 2.83 4.22
CA SER A 94 19.49 1.57 4.97
C SER A 94 18.03 1.12 5.02
N ARG A 95 17.10 2.05 4.80
CA ARG A 95 15.65 1.82 4.76
C ARG A 95 15.11 1.63 3.34
N THR A 96 15.98 1.36 2.38
CA THR A 96 15.59 1.10 0.99
C THR A 96 14.69 -0.13 0.89
N GLU A 97 13.48 0.03 0.38
CA GLU A 97 12.53 -1.05 0.14
C GLU A 97 12.15 -1.14 -1.34
N PRO A 98 12.57 -2.21 -2.03
CA PRO A 98 12.16 -2.47 -3.40
C PRO A 98 10.80 -3.15 -3.47
N ASN A 99 10.17 -3.06 -4.63
CA ASN A 99 8.95 -3.80 -4.99
C ASN A 99 7.75 -3.51 -4.09
N VAL A 100 7.63 -2.27 -3.62
CA VAL A 100 6.49 -1.82 -2.81
C VAL A 100 5.39 -1.30 -3.74
N ARG A 101 4.12 -1.59 -3.42
CA ARG A 101 2.98 -1.04 -4.17
C ARG A 101 2.70 0.38 -3.73
N ALA A 102 2.64 1.31 -4.66
CA ALA A 102 2.35 2.72 -4.37
C ALA A 102 0.97 2.92 -3.72
N THR A 103 0.05 1.99 -3.91
CA THR A 103 -1.30 1.98 -3.33
C THR A 103 -1.33 1.61 -1.85
N GLU A 104 -0.26 0.98 -1.32
CA GLU A 104 -0.16 0.57 0.09
C GLU A 104 0.69 1.54 0.93
N VAL A 105 1.35 2.50 0.29
CA VAL A 105 2.23 3.48 0.98
C VAL A 105 1.44 4.73 1.31
N GLU A 106 1.20 5.00 2.58
CA GLU A 106 0.70 6.30 3.04
C GLU A 106 1.81 7.35 2.93
N ILE A 107 1.50 8.52 2.35
CA ILE A 107 2.50 9.58 2.25
C ILE A 107 2.75 10.26 3.60
N TYR A 108 3.99 10.65 3.82
CA TYR A 108 4.42 11.44 4.98
C TYR A 108 5.49 12.43 4.56
N GLU A 109 5.71 13.44 5.41
CA GLU A 109 6.67 14.51 5.13
C GLU A 109 8.09 13.96 4.95
N GLY A 110 8.68 14.25 3.78
CA GLY A 110 10.02 13.79 3.42
C GLY A 110 10.09 12.36 2.85
N LEU A 111 8.96 11.73 2.51
CA LEU A 111 8.95 10.44 1.79
C LEU A 111 9.72 10.57 0.47
N VAL A 112 10.60 9.60 0.20
CA VAL A 112 11.34 9.50 -1.07
C VAL A 112 10.98 8.18 -1.74
N ALA A 113 10.54 8.26 -2.99
CA ALA A 113 10.21 7.11 -3.81
C ALA A 113 10.74 7.26 -5.24
N SER A 114 10.95 6.16 -5.92
CA SER A 114 11.39 6.15 -7.31
C SER A 114 10.75 5.01 -8.10
N SER A 115 10.65 5.22 -9.41
CA SER A 115 10.23 4.20 -10.37
C SER A 115 11.24 3.07 -10.45
N GLN A 116 10.74 1.87 -10.73
CA GLN A 116 11.58 0.69 -10.99
C GLN A 116 11.51 0.27 -12.45
N ASN A 117 12.41 -0.66 -12.83
CA ASN A 117 12.47 -1.27 -14.16
C ASN A 117 12.64 -0.26 -15.31
N CYS A 118 13.39 0.82 -15.09
CA CYS A 118 13.66 1.83 -16.12
C CYS A 118 15.09 2.35 -16.03
N TRP A 119 15.68 2.70 -17.17
CA TRP A 119 16.97 3.35 -17.25
C TRP A 119 17.09 4.16 -18.57
N PRO A 120 17.53 5.43 -18.55
CA PRO A 120 17.88 6.23 -17.39
C PRO A 120 16.68 6.79 -16.60
N SER A 121 15.47 6.80 -17.18
CA SER A 121 14.26 7.31 -16.51
C SER A 121 13.02 6.54 -16.95
N VAL A 122 11.92 6.69 -16.20
CA VAL A 122 10.64 6.06 -16.55
C VAL A 122 10.05 6.60 -17.86
N ASN A 123 10.29 7.86 -18.18
CA ASN A 123 9.80 8.49 -19.41
C ASN A 123 10.65 8.12 -20.63
N PHE A 124 11.96 8.05 -20.45
CA PHE A 124 12.91 7.64 -21.49
C PHE A 124 13.67 6.41 -21.01
N ASP A 125 13.23 5.25 -21.47
CA ASP A 125 13.76 3.95 -21.02
C ASP A 125 14.36 3.17 -22.20
N ILE A 126 15.68 2.99 -22.16
CA ILE A 126 16.42 2.26 -23.21
C ILE A 126 15.98 0.80 -23.25
N GLY A 127 15.58 0.22 -22.10
CA GLY A 127 15.05 -1.14 -22.04
C GLY A 127 13.79 -1.37 -22.88
N GLY A 128 13.10 -0.28 -23.29
CA GLY A 128 11.97 -0.33 -24.21
C GLY A 128 12.28 -0.94 -25.59
N ILE A 129 13.57 -1.04 -25.98
CA ILE A 129 14.00 -1.78 -27.17
C ILE A 129 13.55 -3.25 -27.10
N ASN A 130 13.47 -3.84 -25.93
CA ASN A 130 12.98 -5.21 -25.76
C ASN A 130 11.56 -5.42 -26.28
N ASN A 131 10.75 -4.36 -26.35
CA ASN A 131 9.42 -4.46 -26.95
C ASN A 131 9.45 -4.70 -28.46
N LEU A 132 10.47 -4.19 -29.16
CA LEU A 132 10.69 -4.46 -30.60
C LEU A 132 11.10 -5.91 -30.82
N LEU A 133 11.78 -6.52 -29.86
CA LEU A 133 12.20 -7.91 -29.89
C LEU A 133 11.10 -8.89 -29.42
N SER A 134 9.88 -8.40 -29.18
CA SER A 134 8.78 -9.23 -28.65
C SER A 134 8.46 -10.48 -29.49
N PRO A 135 8.58 -10.51 -30.84
CA PRO A 135 8.32 -11.71 -31.63
C PRO A 135 9.31 -12.84 -31.35
N ILE A 136 10.56 -12.51 -31.02
CA ILE A 136 11.62 -13.51 -30.74
C ILE A 136 11.80 -13.80 -29.25
N LEU A 137 11.09 -13.08 -28.39
CA LEU A 137 11.08 -13.26 -26.95
C LEU A 137 9.73 -13.75 -26.41
N PRO A 138 9.19 -14.92 -26.85
CA PRO A 138 7.91 -15.42 -26.38
C PRO A 138 7.94 -15.75 -24.88
N ALA A 139 6.79 -16.09 -24.30
CA ALA A 139 6.75 -16.57 -22.92
C ALA A 139 7.63 -17.81 -22.75
N GLY A 140 8.41 -17.86 -21.68
CA GLY A 140 9.34 -18.97 -21.40
C GLY A 140 10.59 -19.03 -22.28
N PHE A 141 10.90 -17.97 -23.05
CA PHE A 141 12.11 -17.96 -23.92
C PHE A 141 13.40 -18.29 -23.14
N TYR A 142 13.51 -17.89 -21.90
CA TYR A 142 14.70 -18.13 -21.06
C TYR A 142 14.90 -19.61 -20.71
N TYR A 143 13.84 -20.41 -20.64
CA TYR A 143 13.95 -21.86 -20.47
C TYR A 143 14.53 -22.56 -21.71
N LYS A 144 14.35 -21.99 -22.89
CA LYS A 144 14.85 -22.58 -24.15
C LYS A 144 16.18 -21.98 -24.54
N THR A 145 16.36 -20.67 -24.42
CA THR A 145 17.51 -19.94 -24.96
C THR A 145 18.75 -20.02 -24.06
N PHE A 146 18.56 -20.04 -22.72
CA PHE A 146 19.66 -19.96 -21.76
C PHE A 146 19.96 -21.29 -21.04
N MET A 147 19.45 -22.39 -21.54
CA MET A 147 19.69 -23.73 -20.97
C MET A 147 21.00 -24.34 -21.43
N TRP A 148 21.62 -23.83 -22.49
CA TRP A 148 22.87 -24.34 -23.03
C TRP A 148 23.89 -23.22 -23.29
N PRO A 149 25.14 -23.41 -22.89
CA PRO A 149 25.62 -24.49 -22.02
C PRO A 149 25.19 -24.32 -20.57
N ALA A 150 24.80 -25.40 -19.90
CA ALA A 150 24.24 -25.37 -18.53
C ALA A 150 25.21 -24.73 -17.51
N SER A 151 26.52 -24.85 -17.73
CA SER A 151 27.54 -24.23 -16.87
C SER A 151 27.53 -22.70 -16.87
N PHE A 152 26.82 -22.06 -17.81
CA PHE A 152 26.72 -20.62 -17.91
C PHE A 152 25.44 -20.07 -17.25
N TRP A 153 24.60 -20.93 -16.66
CA TRP A 153 23.31 -20.51 -16.08
C TRP A 153 23.45 -19.36 -15.05
N GLU A 154 24.41 -19.43 -14.15
CA GLU A 154 24.63 -18.38 -13.16
C GLU A 154 24.91 -17.00 -13.79
N LYS A 155 25.66 -16.99 -14.91
CA LYS A 155 25.94 -15.76 -15.66
C LYS A 155 24.69 -15.25 -16.37
N TYR A 156 23.93 -16.15 -17.01
CA TYR A 156 22.67 -15.77 -17.67
C TYR A 156 21.65 -15.26 -16.65
N GLU A 157 21.50 -15.94 -15.51
CA GLU A 157 20.61 -15.52 -14.43
C GLU A 157 20.95 -14.12 -13.92
N TYR A 158 22.22 -13.84 -13.71
CA TYR A 158 22.68 -12.51 -13.29
C TYR A 158 22.25 -11.41 -14.27
N PHE A 159 22.43 -11.62 -15.57
CA PHE A 159 22.02 -10.63 -16.57
C PHE A 159 20.50 -10.52 -16.68
N ILE A 160 19.78 -11.64 -16.65
CA ILE A 160 18.31 -11.67 -16.69
C ILE A 160 17.75 -10.91 -15.49
N ARG A 161 18.22 -11.19 -14.29
CA ARG A 161 17.80 -10.54 -13.06
C ARG A 161 18.10 -9.04 -13.07
N LYS A 162 19.29 -8.66 -13.55
CA LYS A 162 19.66 -7.25 -13.68
C LYS A 162 18.79 -6.51 -14.71
N SER A 163 18.46 -7.17 -15.81
CA SER A 163 17.57 -6.61 -16.85
C SER A 163 16.11 -6.53 -16.39
N ALA A 164 15.67 -7.43 -15.52
CA ALA A 164 14.32 -7.40 -14.95
C ALA A 164 14.07 -6.20 -14.01
N GLY A 165 15.14 -5.55 -13.51
CA GLY A 165 15.05 -4.31 -12.75
C GLY A 165 14.21 -4.43 -11.49
N LEU A 166 14.32 -5.51 -10.73
CA LEU A 166 13.53 -5.83 -9.53
C LEU A 166 13.80 -4.92 -8.31
N GLY A 167 14.28 -3.69 -8.54
CA GLY A 167 14.69 -2.78 -7.48
C GLY A 167 16.03 -3.13 -6.85
N LYS A 168 16.43 -2.36 -5.86
CA LYS A 168 17.71 -2.54 -5.15
C LYS A 168 17.44 -2.74 -3.67
N SER A 169 17.96 -3.82 -3.11
CA SER A 169 17.96 -4.03 -1.66
C SER A 169 18.98 -3.12 -0.97
N PRO A 170 18.78 -2.79 0.32
CA PRO A 170 19.75 -2.02 1.09
C PRO A 170 21.07 -2.78 1.21
N LYS A 171 22.18 -2.04 1.23
CA LYS A 171 23.53 -2.58 1.45
C LYS A 171 24.01 -2.46 2.88
N VAL A 172 23.28 -1.74 3.69
CA VAL A 172 23.57 -1.44 5.10
C VAL A 172 22.45 -2.03 5.95
N ALA A 173 22.77 -2.40 7.18
CA ALA A 173 21.79 -2.95 8.13
C ALA A 173 20.65 -1.96 8.36
N ASP A 174 19.44 -2.50 8.46
CA ASP A 174 18.25 -1.73 8.78
C ASP A 174 18.30 -1.28 10.25
N PRO A 175 18.18 0.01 10.55
CA PRO A 175 18.18 0.52 11.91
C PRO A 175 16.82 0.42 12.62
N ASP A 176 15.76 0.01 11.93
CA ASP A 176 14.41 -0.01 12.47
C ASP A 176 14.22 -1.18 13.46
N ILE A 177 13.28 -1.02 14.38
CA ILE A 177 12.99 -1.99 15.43
C ILE A 177 11.77 -2.81 15.02
N TYR A 178 11.89 -4.12 15.16
CA TYR A 178 10.84 -5.09 14.88
C TYR A 178 10.56 -5.94 16.10
N GLU A 179 9.30 -6.34 16.31
CA GLU A 179 8.94 -7.20 17.42
C GLU A 179 7.96 -8.31 17.03
N HIS A 180 7.83 -9.31 17.89
CA HIS A 180 6.85 -10.37 17.78
C HIS A 180 5.88 -10.29 18.94
N LYS A 181 4.57 -10.49 18.68
CA LYS A 181 3.54 -10.53 19.72
C LYS A 181 2.62 -11.73 19.52
N TYR A 182 2.37 -12.46 20.60
CA TYR A 182 1.36 -13.51 20.63
C TYR A 182 0.02 -12.93 21.06
N ILE A 183 -1.05 -13.31 20.35
CA ILE A 183 -2.43 -12.90 20.63
C ILE A 183 -3.31 -14.15 20.69
N HIS A 184 -4.16 -14.22 21.73
CA HIS A 184 -5.20 -15.21 21.85
C HIS A 184 -6.56 -14.53 21.89
N CYS A 185 -7.50 -14.99 21.02
CA CYS A 185 -8.87 -14.49 20.98
C CYS A 185 -9.86 -15.63 20.74
N ASP A 186 -11.13 -15.38 21.06
CA ASP A 186 -12.19 -16.34 20.75
C ASP A 186 -12.55 -16.24 19.26
N VAL A 187 -12.71 -15.01 18.76
CA VAL A 187 -13.07 -14.76 17.37
C VAL A 187 -12.05 -13.79 16.75
N LEU A 188 -11.44 -14.19 15.64
CA LEU A 188 -10.68 -13.31 14.77
C LEU A 188 -11.54 -12.98 13.55
N VAL A 189 -11.69 -11.69 13.26
CA VAL A 189 -12.34 -11.20 12.05
C VAL A 189 -11.30 -10.52 11.17
N ILE A 190 -11.17 -10.97 9.91
CA ILE A 190 -10.19 -10.47 8.94
C ILE A 190 -10.92 -9.64 7.89
N GLY A 191 -10.62 -8.34 7.85
CA GLY A 191 -11.27 -7.34 7.01
C GLY A 191 -12.36 -6.58 7.76
N ALA A 192 -12.29 -5.26 7.73
CA ALA A 192 -13.20 -4.34 8.40
C ALA A 192 -14.12 -3.60 7.43
N GLY A 193 -14.56 -4.27 6.38
CA GLY A 193 -15.73 -3.86 5.58
C GLY A 193 -17.03 -4.02 6.37
N ILE A 194 -18.16 -3.73 5.77
CA ILE A 194 -19.50 -3.83 6.41
C ILE A 194 -19.70 -5.19 7.08
N SER A 195 -19.42 -6.28 6.35
CA SER A 195 -19.58 -7.65 6.84
C SER A 195 -18.68 -7.93 8.06
N GLY A 196 -17.42 -7.49 8.01
CA GLY A 196 -16.47 -7.67 9.11
C GLY A 196 -16.82 -6.86 10.34
N ILE A 197 -17.23 -5.61 10.18
CA ILE A 197 -17.71 -4.74 11.27
C ILE A 197 -18.91 -5.39 11.97
N MET A 198 -19.89 -5.87 11.20
CA MET A 198 -21.08 -6.51 11.76
C MET A 198 -20.74 -7.84 12.45
N ALA A 199 -19.85 -8.66 11.86
CA ALA A 199 -19.42 -9.90 12.47
C ALA A 199 -18.67 -9.67 13.81
N ALA A 200 -17.75 -8.70 13.83
CA ALA A 200 -17.02 -8.31 15.04
C ALA A 200 -17.97 -7.76 16.13
N LYS A 201 -18.90 -6.90 15.74
CA LYS A 201 -19.92 -6.35 16.65
C LYS A 201 -20.76 -7.45 17.28
N MET A 202 -21.25 -8.39 16.48
CA MET A 202 -22.07 -9.51 16.96
C MET A 202 -21.26 -10.44 17.88
N ALA A 203 -20.04 -10.78 17.52
CA ALA A 203 -19.19 -11.61 18.37
C ALA A 203 -18.92 -10.93 19.72
N ALA A 204 -18.55 -9.67 19.72
CA ALA A 204 -18.27 -8.91 20.94
C ALA A 204 -19.51 -8.72 21.81
N LYS A 205 -20.68 -8.38 21.23
CA LYS A 205 -21.95 -8.25 21.98
C LYS A 205 -22.40 -9.57 22.63
N ASN A 206 -21.96 -10.73 22.11
CA ASN A 206 -22.21 -12.03 22.71
C ASN A 206 -21.10 -12.44 23.72
N GLY A 207 -20.26 -11.53 24.16
CA GLY A 207 -19.27 -11.74 25.20
C GLY A 207 -17.96 -12.40 24.74
N PHE A 208 -17.76 -12.62 23.44
CA PHE A 208 -16.53 -13.22 22.93
C PHE A 208 -15.40 -12.19 22.87
N LYS A 209 -14.19 -12.58 23.32
CA LYS A 209 -12.97 -11.80 23.09
C LYS A 209 -12.65 -11.78 21.60
N THR A 210 -12.87 -10.65 20.98
CA THR A 210 -12.84 -10.48 19.52
C THR A 210 -11.66 -9.62 19.09
N LEU A 211 -10.98 -10.04 18.03
CA LEU A 211 -9.96 -9.25 17.33
C LEU A 211 -10.44 -8.97 15.91
N LEU A 212 -10.54 -7.69 15.54
CA LEU A 212 -10.81 -7.24 14.17
C LEU A 212 -9.54 -6.66 13.57
N VAL A 213 -9.12 -7.16 12.42
CA VAL A 213 -7.91 -6.69 11.71
C VAL A 213 -8.25 -6.22 10.31
N ASP A 214 -7.61 -5.13 9.88
CA ASP A 214 -7.72 -4.62 8.50
C ASP A 214 -6.37 -4.08 8.01
N GLU A 215 -6.07 -4.28 6.73
CA GLU A 215 -4.83 -3.81 6.11
C GLU A 215 -4.78 -2.28 5.94
N LYS A 216 -5.95 -1.64 5.80
CA LYS A 216 -6.05 -0.19 5.64
C LYS A 216 -5.91 0.54 6.97
N SER A 217 -5.63 1.84 6.90
CA SER A 217 -5.55 2.71 8.08
C SER A 217 -6.92 3.06 8.68
N TYR A 218 -8.00 2.71 8.00
CA TYR A 218 -9.38 3.06 8.33
C TYR A 218 -10.31 1.86 8.14
N LEU A 219 -11.45 1.89 8.83
CA LEU A 219 -12.49 0.86 8.74
C LEU A 219 -13.54 1.24 7.68
N GLY A 220 -14.26 0.26 7.14
CA GLY A 220 -15.39 0.45 6.23
C GLY A 220 -15.23 -0.20 4.86
N GLY A 221 -14.02 -0.67 4.52
CA GLY A 221 -13.76 -1.38 3.26
C GLY A 221 -14.10 -0.57 2.02
N SER A 222 -14.67 -1.19 0.99
CA SER A 222 -15.09 -0.53 -0.25
C SER A 222 -16.26 0.44 -0.08
N SER A 223 -17.06 0.29 0.96
CA SER A 223 -18.24 1.14 1.21
C SER A 223 -17.89 2.60 1.50
N ILE A 224 -16.62 2.88 1.82
CA ILE A 224 -16.11 4.23 2.03
C ILE A 224 -16.11 5.06 0.75
N TYR A 225 -15.92 4.40 -0.39
CA TYR A 225 -15.87 5.07 -1.70
C TYR A 225 -17.27 5.31 -2.28
N ASP A 226 -18.29 4.74 -1.65
CA ASP A 226 -19.67 4.93 -2.07
C ASP A 226 -20.27 6.19 -1.43
N ASN A 227 -20.09 7.30 -2.11
CA ASN A 227 -20.66 8.61 -1.73
C ASN A 227 -22.01 8.86 -2.38
N SER A 228 -22.64 7.84 -3.01
CA SER A 228 -23.92 8.02 -3.66
C SER A 228 -25.03 8.18 -2.62
N GLU A 229 -25.91 9.16 -2.84
CA GLU A 229 -27.14 9.32 -2.06
C GLU A 229 -28.11 8.13 -2.24
N PHE A 230 -27.83 7.30 -3.24
CA PHE A 230 -28.62 6.10 -3.58
C PHE A 230 -28.20 4.87 -2.76
N SER A 231 -26.98 4.85 -2.23
CA SER A 231 -26.51 3.72 -1.41
C SER A 231 -27.03 3.88 0.03
N LYS A 232 -27.95 3.01 0.41
CA LYS A 232 -28.60 3.04 1.73
C LYS A 232 -28.55 1.67 2.39
N ILE A 233 -28.26 1.67 3.69
CA ILE A 233 -28.38 0.51 4.58
C ILE A 233 -29.43 0.87 5.63
N ASN A 234 -30.48 0.06 5.78
CA ASN A 234 -31.58 0.30 6.70
C ASN A 234 -32.19 1.72 6.58
N ASN A 235 -32.42 2.18 5.34
CA ASN A 235 -32.90 3.52 5.01
C ASN A 235 -32.00 4.70 5.42
N GLN A 236 -30.77 4.44 5.84
CA GLN A 236 -29.75 5.45 6.12
C GLN A 236 -28.70 5.46 5.02
N ILE A 237 -28.14 6.63 4.71
CA ILE A 237 -27.01 6.74 3.78
C ILE A 237 -25.86 5.89 4.32
N THR A 238 -25.25 5.09 3.47
CA THR A 238 -24.21 4.11 3.85
C THR A 238 -23.08 4.72 4.68
N SER A 239 -22.61 5.92 4.34
CA SER A 239 -21.55 6.59 5.10
C SER A 239 -21.95 6.94 6.52
N SER A 240 -23.18 7.44 6.73
CA SER A 240 -23.68 7.81 8.07
C SER A 240 -23.96 6.57 8.92
N TRP A 241 -24.49 5.50 8.30
CA TRP A 241 -24.68 4.22 8.96
C TRP A 241 -23.33 3.65 9.41
N LEU A 242 -22.32 3.68 8.53
CA LEU A 242 -20.98 3.17 8.80
C LEU A 242 -20.29 3.92 9.97
N GLU A 243 -20.37 5.25 9.98
CA GLU A 243 -19.84 6.07 11.07
C GLU A 243 -20.47 5.68 12.43
N LYS A 244 -21.78 5.47 12.45
CA LYS A 244 -22.49 5.02 13.64
C LYS A 244 -21.99 3.65 14.10
N GLU A 245 -21.87 2.68 13.19
CA GLU A 245 -21.41 1.33 13.52
C GLU A 245 -19.97 1.33 14.03
N ILE A 246 -19.07 2.09 13.40
CA ILE A 246 -17.66 2.23 13.85
C ILE A 246 -17.62 2.84 15.26
N ASN A 247 -18.42 3.87 15.54
CA ASN A 247 -18.49 4.47 16.86
C ASN A 247 -19.08 3.52 17.92
N GLU A 248 -19.99 2.63 17.55
CA GLU A 248 -20.49 1.61 18.47
C GLU A 248 -19.44 0.54 18.79
N ILE A 249 -18.76 0.01 17.76
CA ILE A 249 -17.78 -1.06 17.97
C ILE A 249 -16.54 -0.58 18.71
N SER A 250 -16.15 0.69 18.55
CA SER A 250 -14.99 1.26 19.25
C SER A 250 -15.17 1.37 20.77
N LYS A 251 -16.41 1.26 21.27
CA LYS A 251 -16.76 1.31 22.71
C LYS A 251 -16.84 -0.07 23.37
N LEU A 252 -16.70 -1.16 22.59
CA LEU A 252 -16.81 -2.52 23.11
C LEU A 252 -15.46 -2.93 23.71
N GLU A 253 -15.41 -3.14 25.03
CA GLU A 253 -14.18 -3.44 25.78
C GLU A 253 -13.54 -4.78 25.41
N ASN A 254 -14.34 -5.75 24.96
CA ASN A 254 -13.89 -7.08 24.53
C ASN A 254 -13.60 -7.17 23.02
N LEU A 255 -13.58 -6.03 22.30
CA LEU A 255 -13.21 -5.94 20.90
C LEU A 255 -11.92 -5.13 20.73
N GLU A 256 -10.83 -5.79 20.35
CA GLU A 256 -9.60 -5.14 19.91
C GLU A 256 -9.65 -4.90 18.40
N ILE A 257 -9.38 -3.68 17.96
CA ILE A 257 -9.35 -3.30 16.54
C ILE A 257 -7.91 -2.95 16.16
N LYS A 258 -7.40 -3.56 15.09
CA LYS A 258 -6.07 -3.29 14.54
C LYS A 258 -6.18 -2.96 13.06
N THR A 259 -5.96 -1.69 12.74
CA THR A 259 -5.77 -1.19 11.37
C THR A 259 -4.31 -1.39 10.92
N ARG A 260 -4.02 -1.15 9.64
CA ARG A 260 -2.68 -1.36 9.04
C ARG A 260 -2.11 -2.75 9.34
N THR A 261 -3.00 -3.75 9.45
CA THR A 261 -2.66 -5.11 9.84
C THR A 261 -3.08 -6.10 8.78
N SER A 262 -2.11 -6.62 8.05
CA SER A 262 -2.33 -7.59 6.97
C SER A 262 -2.10 -9.01 7.45
N VAL A 263 -3.08 -9.89 7.27
CA VAL A 263 -2.92 -11.33 7.55
C VAL A 263 -2.18 -11.98 6.39
N ALA A 264 -1.00 -12.52 6.68
CA ALA A 264 -0.09 -13.06 5.67
C ALA A 264 -0.18 -14.59 5.52
N ALA A 265 -0.59 -15.28 6.58
CA ALA A 265 -0.67 -16.75 6.56
C ALA A 265 -1.77 -17.27 7.49
N PHE A 266 -2.39 -18.39 7.08
CA PHE A 266 -3.38 -19.13 7.86
C PHE A 266 -2.95 -20.59 7.91
N HIS A 267 -2.56 -21.04 9.08
CA HIS A 267 -2.06 -22.39 9.36
C HIS A 267 -3.11 -23.23 10.07
N GLY A 268 -2.82 -24.52 10.26
CA GLY A 268 -3.67 -25.44 11.00
C GLY A 268 -4.00 -24.97 12.42
N TYR A 269 -5.14 -25.45 12.95
CA TYR A 269 -5.65 -25.10 14.28
C TYR A 269 -5.88 -23.60 14.50
N ASN A 270 -6.31 -22.87 13.45
CA ASN A 270 -6.57 -21.42 13.49
C ASN A 270 -5.38 -20.61 14.03
N PHE A 271 -4.18 -20.97 13.60
CA PHE A 271 -2.97 -20.20 13.85
C PHE A 271 -2.66 -19.32 12.66
N LEU A 272 -2.59 -18.03 12.89
CA LEU A 272 -2.40 -17.05 11.82
C LEU A 272 -1.19 -16.17 12.11
N LEU A 273 -0.56 -15.72 11.02
CA LEU A 273 0.49 -14.71 11.05
C LEU A 273 -0.04 -13.44 10.40
N ALA A 274 0.14 -12.32 11.10
CA ALA A 274 -0.21 -11.00 10.57
C ALA A 274 0.93 -10.01 10.78
N ARG A 275 1.09 -9.08 9.85
CA ARG A 275 2.02 -7.96 9.95
C ARG A 275 1.25 -6.70 10.30
N GLU A 276 1.54 -6.12 11.45
CA GLU A 276 1.01 -4.84 11.92
C GLU A 276 2.04 -3.74 11.62
N ASN A 277 1.69 -2.74 10.82
CA ASN A 277 2.53 -1.58 10.52
C ASN A 277 2.24 -0.48 11.55
N LEU A 278 3.21 -0.18 12.41
CA LEU A 278 3.03 0.77 13.51
C LEU A 278 3.49 2.19 13.17
N THR A 279 4.56 2.32 12.41
CA THR A 279 5.17 3.64 12.14
C THR A 279 5.52 3.91 10.68
N ASP A 280 5.21 3.01 9.74
CA ASP A 280 5.52 3.19 8.31
C ASP A 280 4.91 4.46 7.70
N HIS A 281 3.80 4.94 8.26
CA HIS A 281 3.10 6.16 7.85
C HIS A 281 3.65 7.45 8.50
N LEU A 282 4.66 7.34 9.36
CA LEU A 282 5.27 8.49 10.04
C LEU A 282 6.55 8.95 9.34
N PRO A 283 6.92 10.23 9.44
CA PRO A 283 8.24 10.71 9.05
C PRO A 283 9.36 9.94 9.76
N ILE A 284 10.51 9.76 9.09
CA ILE A 284 11.62 8.96 9.61
C ILE A 284 12.10 9.41 10.99
N ASN A 285 12.19 10.72 11.21
CA ASN A 285 12.59 11.30 12.49
C ASN A 285 11.62 11.00 13.66
N GLN A 286 10.39 10.61 13.35
CA GLN A 286 9.39 10.23 14.36
C GLN A 286 9.37 8.72 14.64
N ARG A 287 10.18 7.92 13.90
CA ARG A 287 10.28 6.46 14.08
C ARG A 287 11.35 6.04 15.06
N GLU A 288 12.28 6.94 15.41
CA GLU A 288 13.41 6.64 16.31
C GLU A 288 12.93 6.03 17.63
N ASN A 289 13.55 4.92 18.02
CA ASN A 289 13.23 4.16 19.23
C ASN A 289 11.79 3.62 19.30
N LYS A 290 11.06 3.57 18.16
CA LYS A 290 9.74 2.97 18.10
C LYS A 290 9.77 1.69 17.25
N VAL A 291 8.91 0.76 17.60
CA VAL A 291 8.69 -0.44 16.78
C VAL A 291 8.11 -0.02 15.44
N ARG A 292 8.76 -0.40 14.35
CA ARG A 292 8.31 -0.12 12.99
C ARG A 292 7.17 -1.05 12.59
N GLN A 293 7.43 -2.34 12.71
CA GLN A 293 6.47 -3.38 12.37
C GLN A 293 6.47 -4.48 13.41
N ARG A 294 5.33 -5.11 13.56
CA ARG A 294 5.13 -6.20 14.51
C ARG A 294 4.58 -7.43 13.80
N LEU A 295 5.23 -8.57 14.00
CA LEU A 295 4.69 -9.86 13.60
C LEU A 295 3.74 -10.37 14.69
N LEU A 296 2.44 -10.41 14.38
CA LEU A 296 1.44 -10.98 15.23
C LEU A 296 1.31 -12.47 14.97
N LYS A 297 1.43 -13.27 16.02
CA LYS A 297 1.19 -14.72 16.06
C LYS A 297 -0.14 -14.93 16.75
N ILE A 298 -1.20 -15.11 15.96
CA ILE A 298 -2.58 -15.11 16.44
C ILE A 298 -3.10 -16.55 16.53
N ARG A 299 -3.64 -16.91 17.69
CA ARG A 299 -4.38 -18.14 17.88
C ARG A 299 -5.84 -17.81 18.21
N ALA A 300 -6.77 -18.18 17.31
CA ALA A 300 -8.19 -17.93 17.47
C ALA A 300 -8.99 -19.23 17.62
N LYS A 301 -10.07 -19.22 18.41
CA LYS A 301 -10.99 -20.37 18.45
C LYS A 301 -11.81 -20.46 17.16
N LYS A 302 -12.23 -19.30 16.62
CA LYS A 302 -12.94 -19.16 15.34
C LYS A 302 -12.33 -18.05 14.51
N VAL A 303 -12.34 -18.22 13.20
CA VAL A 303 -11.88 -17.22 12.22
C VAL A 303 -13.00 -16.91 11.25
N ILE A 304 -13.26 -15.62 11.06
CA ILE A 304 -14.22 -15.11 10.08
C ILE A 304 -13.43 -14.31 9.05
N THR A 305 -13.47 -14.73 7.80
CA THR A 305 -12.86 -14.00 6.67
C THR A 305 -13.92 -13.11 6.03
N ALA A 306 -13.70 -11.80 6.11
CA ALA A 306 -14.56 -10.75 5.54
C ALA A 306 -13.77 -9.82 4.63
N THR A 307 -12.85 -10.40 3.86
CA THR A 307 -11.83 -9.70 3.05
C THR A 307 -12.39 -9.05 1.78
N GLY A 308 -13.67 -9.20 1.52
CA GLY A 308 -14.30 -8.65 0.33
C GLY A 308 -13.89 -9.37 -0.95
N SER A 309 -13.98 -8.65 -2.06
CA SER A 309 -13.57 -9.11 -3.39
C SER A 309 -12.50 -8.17 -3.96
N ILE A 310 -11.65 -8.73 -4.80
CA ILE A 310 -10.66 -7.99 -5.58
C ILE A 310 -11.23 -7.81 -6.99
N GLU A 311 -11.22 -6.58 -7.49
CA GLU A 311 -11.50 -6.33 -8.90
C GLU A 311 -10.30 -6.83 -9.72
N ARG A 312 -10.60 -7.61 -10.74
CA ARG A 312 -9.60 -8.09 -11.68
C ARG A 312 -9.57 -7.15 -12.87
N PRO A 313 -8.50 -6.33 -13.03
CA PRO A 313 -8.37 -5.41 -14.15
C PRO A 313 -8.17 -6.14 -15.49
#